data_1934beb6faa7e14317f0c68fb9835aa4
#
_entry.id   1934beb6faa7e14317f0c68fb9835aa4
#
_cell.length_a   1.000
_cell.length_b   1.000
_cell.length_c   1.000
_cell.angle_alpha   90.00
_cell.angle_beta   90.00
_cell.angle_gamma   90.00
#
_symmetry.space_group_name_H-M   'P 1'
#
loop_
_entity.id
_entity.type
_entity.pdbx_description
1 polymer ?
#
loop_
_entity_poly.entity_id
_entity_poly.type
_entity_poly.pdbx_seq_one_letter_code
_entity_poly.pdbx_strand_id
1 'polypeptide(L)'
;MRLFVDMDGTVAKWNNVAFEDLYQEGYYKNLEPDRAILDEVKMLIELNIDVYILSAYLPDIYDDKTGELIKKSYALQDKQEWLKKYLPEINNDNVIFVPYGTNKSEYLKENYSPVYEDDYLLDDYTNNLNEWEGYGGTGIKYRNGINGTKGTWKGLSVEHTEPNLFATIPETSKILDMLKNSYAVQSVCHIDNATEIYNFMNTISFVRNEFVPKVNPKNIRSPQQLIEKLKQEGYEYSIIDEIPSIVDVYLDDCTVTYYIKEKECTIPDIEVYSNADTIASVSLENAEKLFDDIQDAASYLNNDTIDNDYHMDY
;
A
#
# COMPACT_ATOMS: atom_id res chain seq x y z
N MET A 1 16.18 0.72 -3.22
CA MET A 1 15.42 1.55 -2.24
C MET A 1 14.64 0.64 -1.30
N ARG A 2 14.74 0.84 0.02
CA ARG A 2 13.90 0.17 1.02
C ARG A 2 13.12 1.22 1.82
N LEU A 3 11.86 0.94 2.11
CA LEU A 3 11.03 1.78 2.96
C LEU A 3 10.76 1.07 4.28
N PHE A 4 11.26 1.62 5.37
CA PHE A 4 10.97 1.16 6.72
C PHE A 4 9.82 2.00 7.29
N VAL A 5 8.83 1.33 7.86
CA VAL A 5 7.61 1.97 8.38
C VAL A 5 7.44 1.61 9.85
N ASP A 6 7.35 2.64 10.70
CA ASP A 6 6.97 2.42 12.10
C ASP A 6 5.49 2.05 12.21
N MET A 7 5.13 1.40 13.30
CA MET A 7 3.76 0.93 13.50
C MET A 7 2.95 1.88 14.39
N ASP A 8 3.42 2.13 15.62
CA ASP A 8 2.65 2.83 16.65
C ASP A 8 2.64 4.34 16.43
N GLY A 9 1.47 4.93 16.17
CA GLY A 9 1.35 6.33 15.83
C GLY A 9 1.63 6.64 14.36
N THR A 10 1.95 5.61 13.56
CA THR A 10 2.13 5.70 12.11
C THR A 10 1.02 4.93 11.39
N VAL A 11 1.16 3.64 11.13
CA VAL A 11 0.10 2.84 10.49
C VAL A 11 -0.99 2.37 11.48
N ALA A 12 -0.66 2.25 12.77
CA ALA A 12 -1.60 2.00 13.85
C ALA A 12 -1.79 3.28 14.67
N LYS A 13 -3.03 3.74 14.83
CA LYS A 13 -3.34 4.96 15.58
C LYS A 13 -2.95 4.79 17.04
N TRP A 14 -2.18 5.74 17.55
CA TRP A 14 -1.77 5.74 18.93
C TRP A 14 -2.87 6.29 19.84
N ASN A 15 -3.15 5.59 20.94
CA ASN A 15 -4.02 6.05 22.00
C ASN A 15 -3.18 6.63 23.16
N ASN A 16 -3.57 7.79 23.66
CA ASN A 16 -2.91 8.38 24.82
C ASN A 16 -3.37 7.65 26.10
N VAL A 17 -2.63 6.64 26.52
CA VAL A 17 -2.90 5.80 27.68
C VAL A 17 -1.73 5.87 28.68
N ALA A 18 -1.93 5.39 29.90
CA ALA A 18 -0.83 5.26 30.86
C ALA A 18 0.17 4.18 30.40
N PHE A 19 1.44 4.33 30.79
CA PHE A 19 2.50 3.39 30.39
C PHE A 19 2.19 1.94 30.83
N GLU A 20 1.53 1.77 31.96
CA GLU A 20 1.11 0.48 32.50
C GLU A 20 0.10 -0.23 31.59
N ASP A 21 -0.74 0.51 30.89
CA ASP A 21 -1.78 -0.02 30.00
C ASP A 21 -1.17 -0.64 28.74
N LEU A 22 0.02 -0.21 28.34
CA LEU A 22 0.74 -0.79 27.21
C LEU A 22 1.13 -2.27 27.40
N TYR A 23 1.09 -2.76 28.63
CA TYR A 23 1.33 -4.17 28.97
C TYR A 23 0.05 -5.02 29.01
N GLN A 24 -1.12 -4.42 28.81
CA GLN A 24 -2.37 -5.16 28.80
C GLN A 24 -2.46 -6.04 27.55
N GLU A 25 -2.95 -7.29 27.75
CA GLU A 25 -3.22 -8.18 26.65
C GLU A 25 -4.26 -7.59 25.71
N GLY A 26 -3.96 -7.59 24.43
CA GLY A 26 -4.84 -7.04 23.41
C GLY A 26 -4.72 -5.56 23.16
N TYR A 27 -3.88 -4.82 23.88
CA TYR A 27 -3.74 -3.38 23.68
C TYR A 27 -3.36 -3.07 22.22
N TYR A 28 -2.24 -3.62 21.73
CA TYR A 28 -1.76 -3.29 20.38
C TYR A 28 -2.61 -3.90 19.27
N LYS A 29 -3.14 -5.10 19.45
CA LYS A 29 -3.98 -5.73 18.41
C LYS A 29 -5.33 -5.05 18.21
N ASN A 30 -5.79 -4.26 19.19
CA ASN A 30 -7.04 -3.51 19.11
C ASN A 30 -6.85 -2.04 18.69
N LEU A 31 -5.64 -1.60 18.41
CA LEU A 31 -5.41 -0.27 17.85
C LEU A 31 -6.10 -0.16 16.48
N GLU A 32 -6.77 0.96 16.27
CA GLU A 32 -7.35 1.26 14.96
C GLU A 32 -6.26 1.51 13.92
N PRO A 33 -6.40 1.03 12.70
CA PRO A 33 -5.49 1.40 11.62
C PRO A 33 -5.68 2.87 11.23
N ASP A 34 -4.60 3.54 10.91
CA ASP A 34 -4.66 4.79 10.16
C ASP A 34 -4.79 4.45 8.68
N ARG A 35 -6.05 4.40 8.22
CA ARG A 35 -6.39 3.85 6.90
C ARG A 35 -5.68 4.57 5.77
N ALA A 36 -5.61 5.89 5.83
CA ALA A 36 -5.05 6.67 4.74
C ALA A 36 -3.58 6.31 4.46
N ILE A 37 -2.73 6.31 5.48
CA ILE A 37 -1.31 5.96 5.29
C ILE A 37 -1.11 4.45 5.09
N LEU A 38 -1.95 3.62 5.71
CA LEU A 38 -1.89 2.16 5.55
C LEU A 38 -2.17 1.74 4.10
N ASP A 39 -3.14 2.38 3.44
CA ASP A 39 -3.48 2.10 2.05
C ASP A 39 -2.34 2.52 1.10
N GLU A 40 -1.63 3.62 1.38
CA GLU A 40 -0.42 3.97 0.63
C GLU A 40 0.72 2.96 0.83
N VAL A 41 0.91 2.47 2.05
CA VAL A 41 1.91 1.41 2.35
C VAL A 41 1.57 0.12 1.58
N LYS A 42 0.30 -0.28 1.55
CA LYS A 42 -0.15 -1.45 0.76
C LYS A 42 0.14 -1.28 -0.72
N MET A 43 -0.19 -0.11 -1.27
CA MET A 43 0.11 0.19 -2.66
C MET A 43 1.60 0.04 -2.97
N LEU A 44 2.48 0.55 -2.11
CA LEU A 44 3.93 0.41 -2.31
C LEU A 44 4.37 -1.06 -2.30
N ILE A 45 3.77 -1.90 -1.43
CA ILE A 45 4.00 -3.35 -1.42
C ILE A 45 3.54 -3.99 -2.74
N GLU A 46 2.36 -3.64 -3.23
CA GLU A 46 1.83 -4.17 -4.50
C GLU A 46 2.66 -3.75 -5.72
N LEU A 47 3.27 -2.58 -5.64
CA LEU A 47 4.25 -2.12 -6.63
C LEU A 47 5.62 -2.79 -6.49
N ASN A 48 5.75 -3.82 -5.63
CA ASN A 48 6.99 -4.52 -5.34
C ASN A 48 8.11 -3.62 -4.79
N ILE A 49 7.76 -2.52 -4.13
CA ILE A 49 8.74 -1.75 -3.35
C ILE A 49 9.09 -2.55 -2.09
N ASP A 50 10.36 -2.60 -1.75
CA ASP A 50 10.85 -3.28 -0.54
C ASP A 50 10.39 -2.53 0.72
N VAL A 51 9.20 -2.86 1.21
CA VAL A 51 8.64 -2.30 2.42
C VAL A 51 8.93 -3.20 3.62
N TYR A 52 9.37 -2.59 4.72
CA TYR A 52 9.65 -3.23 6.00
C TYR A 52 8.85 -2.58 7.11
N ILE A 53 8.29 -3.35 8.02
CA ILE A 53 7.82 -2.84 9.29
C ILE A 53 8.99 -2.82 10.28
N LEU A 54 9.27 -1.66 10.88
CA LEU A 54 10.34 -1.47 11.86
C LEU A 54 9.80 -0.82 13.12
N SER A 55 9.31 -1.63 14.05
CA SER A 55 8.56 -1.16 15.20
C SER A 55 9.15 -1.57 16.53
N ALA A 56 9.13 -0.66 17.51
CA ALA A 56 9.56 -0.97 18.86
C ALA A 56 8.50 -1.82 19.60
N TYR A 57 8.94 -2.68 20.49
CA TYR A 57 8.08 -3.43 21.39
C TYR A 57 8.56 -3.38 22.83
N LEU A 58 7.65 -3.37 23.79
CA LEU A 58 7.96 -3.48 25.19
C LEU A 58 8.32 -4.94 25.53
N PRO A 59 9.53 -5.24 26.05
CA PRO A 59 9.89 -6.58 26.48
C PRO A 59 9.24 -6.93 27.83
N ASP A 60 9.25 -8.21 28.19
CA ASP A 60 8.94 -8.65 29.53
C ASP A 60 9.89 -8.00 30.55
N ILE A 61 9.37 -7.73 31.74
CA ILE A 61 10.17 -7.18 32.85
C ILE A 61 10.44 -8.29 33.85
N TYR A 62 11.71 -8.50 34.14
CA TYR A 62 12.18 -9.46 35.12
C TYR A 62 12.86 -8.75 36.31
N ASP A 63 12.79 -9.36 37.47
CA ASP A 63 13.57 -8.91 38.62
C ASP A 63 15.05 -9.23 38.39
N ASP A 64 15.90 -8.22 38.48
CA ASP A 64 17.33 -8.33 38.21
C ASP A 64 18.09 -9.28 39.18
N LYS A 65 17.54 -9.53 40.37
CA LYS A 65 18.17 -10.33 41.38
C LYS A 65 17.70 -11.77 41.41
N THR A 66 16.38 -11.97 41.18
CA THR A 66 15.75 -13.29 41.30
C THR A 66 15.53 -13.93 39.90
N GLY A 67 15.51 -13.15 38.84
CA GLY A 67 15.14 -13.59 37.51
C GLY A 67 13.65 -13.91 37.37
N GLU A 68 12.84 -13.57 38.37
CA GLU A 68 11.39 -13.80 38.31
C GLU A 68 10.70 -12.79 37.40
N LEU A 69 9.69 -13.23 36.67
CA LEU A 69 8.88 -12.38 35.81
C LEU A 69 8.02 -11.42 36.67
N ILE A 70 8.33 -10.10 36.60
CA ILE A 70 7.55 -9.06 37.27
C ILE A 70 6.35 -8.66 36.43
N LYS A 71 6.55 -8.48 35.10
CA LYS A 71 5.49 -8.01 34.19
C LYS A 71 5.64 -8.64 32.82
N LYS A 72 4.59 -9.32 32.38
CA LYS A 72 4.53 -9.91 31.04
C LYS A 72 4.12 -8.85 30.01
N SER A 73 4.77 -8.88 28.88
CA SER A 73 4.37 -8.10 27.71
C SER A 73 3.62 -8.96 26.69
N TYR A 74 2.62 -8.36 26.06
CA TYR A 74 1.89 -8.96 24.94
C TYR A 74 2.20 -8.25 23.62
N ALA A 75 3.08 -7.24 23.65
CA ALA A 75 3.33 -6.33 22.53
C ALA A 75 3.70 -7.05 21.22
N LEU A 76 4.62 -8.02 21.27
CA LEU A 76 5.02 -8.76 20.06
C LEU A 76 3.87 -9.55 19.46
N GLN A 77 3.15 -10.33 20.27
CA GLN A 77 2.04 -11.12 19.81
C GLN A 77 0.92 -10.25 19.24
N ASP A 78 0.52 -9.22 19.98
CA ASP A 78 -0.54 -8.31 19.58
C ASP A 78 -0.22 -7.58 18.27
N LYS A 79 1.01 -7.11 18.10
CA LYS A 79 1.46 -6.44 16.86
C LYS A 79 1.48 -7.40 15.67
N GLN A 80 1.89 -8.64 15.86
CA GLN A 80 1.82 -9.66 14.82
C GLN A 80 0.37 -9.97 14.41
N GLU A 81 -0.55 -10.07 15.39
CA GLU A 81 -1.98 -10.25 15.14
C GLU A 81 -2.58 -9.05 14.41
N TRP A 82 -2.16 -7.83 14.76
CA TRP A 82 -2.58 -6.60 14.09
C TRP A 82 -2.12 -6.57 12.62
N LEU A 83 -0.84 -6.83 12.37
CA LEU A 83 -0.28 -6.88 11.01
C LEU A 83 -0.98 -7.93 10.16
N LYS A 84 -1.17 -9.14 10.68
CA LYS A 84 -1.91 -10.20 9.98
C LYS A 84 -3.34 -9.78 9.59
N LYS A 85 -3.98 -8.94 10.40
CA LYS A 85 -5.35 -8.47 10.15
C LYS A 85 -5.42 -7.32 9.16
N TYR A 86 -4.51 -6.36 9.24
CA TYR A 86 -4.63 -5.08 8.55
C TYR A 86 -3.61 -4.87 7.42
N LEU A 87 -2.50 -5.63 7.44
CA LEU A 87 -1.44 -5.59 6.43
C LEU A 87 -0.98 -7.01 6.07
N PRO A 88 -1.91 -7.91 5.66
CA PRO A 88 -1.56 -9.30 5.33
C PRO A 88 -0.63 -9.41 4.12
N GLU A 89 -0.50 -8.36 3.32
CA GLU A 89 0.36 -8.27 2.14
C GLU A 89 1.85 -8.23 2.51
N ILE A 90 2.19 -7.82 3.74
CA ILE A 90 3.60 -7.73 4.17
C ILE A 90 4.24 -9.12 4.31
N ASN A 91 5.43 -9.30 3.74
CA ASN A 91 6.19 -10.52 3.98
C ASN A 91 6.64 -10.58 5.45
N ASN A 92 6.48 -11.72 6.10
CA ASN A 92 6.92 -11.90 7.49
C ASN A 92 8.42 -11.63 7.70
N ASP A 93 9.25 -11.90 6.70
CA ASP A 93 10.69 -11.62 6.74
C ASP A 93 11.00 -10.11 6.75
N ASN A 94 10.04 -9.29 6.33
CA ASN A 94 10.13 -7.83 6.33
C ASN A 94 9.54 -7.20 7.61
N VAL A 95 9.22 -8.00 8.64
CA VAL A 95 8.70 -7.48 9.91
C VAL A 95 9.78 -7.55 10.98
N ILE A 96 10.28 -6.40 11.41
CA ILE A 96 11.38 -6.25 12.36
C ILE A 96 10.88 -5.57 13.63
N PHE A 97 10.95 -6.30 14.74
CA PHE A 97 10.63 -5.75 16.05
C PHE A 97 11.89 -5.46 16.84
N VAL A 98 11.99 -4.24 17.35
CA VAL A 98 13.14 -3.73 18.10
C VAL A 98 12.75 -3.56 19.56
N PRO A 99 13.55 -4.03 20.54
CA PRO A 99 13.25 -3.78 21.96
C PRO A 99 13.13 -2.28 22.25
N TYR A 100 12.12 -1.87 23.01
CA TYR A 100 11.91 -0.48 23.38
C TYR A 100 13.15 0.11 24.06
N GLY A 101 13.53 1.32 23.65
CA GLY A 101 14.74 2.01 24.12
C GLY A 101 16.01 1.67 23.34
N THR A 102 15.95 0.79 22.36
CA THR A 102 17.05 0.51 21.44
C THR A 102 16.96 1.41 20.20
N ASN A 103 18.11 1.93 19.75
CA ASN A 103 18.21 2.65 18.48
C ASN A 103 17.88 1.71 17.31
N LYS A 104 16.89 2.10 16.50
CA LYS A 104 16.41 1.28 15.36
C LYS A 104 17.52 1.01 14.33
N SER A 105 18.30 2.04 14.00
CA SER A 105 19.36 1.95 13.00
C SER A 105 20.54 1.08 13.46
N GLU A 106 20.91 1.20 14.73
CA GLU A 106 21.93 0.36 15.34
C GLU A 106 21.49 -1.10 15.39
N TYR A 107 20.26 -1.35 15.80
CA TYR A 107 19.69 -2.70 15.84
C TYR A 107 19.68 -3.36 14.46
N LEU A 108 19.27 -2.60 13.41
CA LEU A 108 19.32 -3.09 12.03
C LEU A 108 20.74 -3.46 11.62
N LYS A 109 21.71 -2.57 11.85
CA LYS A 109 23.12 -2.80 11.51
C LYS A 109 23.69 -4.04 12.18
N GLU A 110 23.29 -4.33 13.41
CA GLU A 110 23.81 -5.47 14.18
C GLU A 110 23.14 -6.80 13.83
N ASN A 111 21.84 -6.78 13.50
CA ASN A 111 21.03 -8.00 13.39
C ASN A 111 20.56 -8.32 11.96
N TYR A 112 20.60 -7.35 11.03
CA TYR A 112 20.10 -7.51 9.66
C TYR A 112 21.08 -6.94 8.64
N SER A 113 20.97 -5.63 8.36
CA SER A 113 21.82 -4.93 7.40
C SER A 113 21.97 -3.46 7.82
N PRO A 114 23.06 -2.77 7.44
CA PRO A 114 23.19 -1.35 7.70
C PRO A 114 22.08 -0.55 6.99
N VAL A 115 21.85 0.67 7.48
CA VAL A 115 21.04 1.69 6.78
C VAL A 115 21.86 2.20 5.60
N TYR A 116 21.25 2.26 4.43
CA TYR A 116 21.85 2.79 3.20
C TYR A 116 21.31 4.17 2.85
N GLU A 117 21.97 4.86 1.95
CA GLU A 117 21.64 6.23 1.55
C GLU A 117 20.24 6.34 0.89
N ASP A 118 19.81 5.27 0.21
CA ASP A 118 18.52 5.14 -0.45
C ASP A 118 17.43 4.46 0.42
N ASP A 119 17.68 4.34 1.72
CA ASP A 119 16.69 3.82 2.68
C ASP A 119 15.87 4.95 3.30
N TYR A 120 14.57 4.75 3.36
CA TYR A 120 13.62 5.67 3.97
C TYR A 120 13.05 5.10 5.26
N LEU A 121 12.86 5.96 6.27
CA LEU A 121 12.10 5.64 7.49
C LEU A 121 10.90 6.56 7.63
N LEU A 122 9.69 6.01 7.56
CA LEU A 122 8.45 6.69 7.94
C LEU A 122 8.17 6.44 9.42
N ASP A 123 8.19 7.49 10.23
CA ASP A 123 8.03 7.38 11.69
C ASP A 123 7.41 8.67 12.25
N ASP A 124 6.58 8.56 13.26
CA ASP A 124 5.97 9.71 13.92
C ASP A 124 6.82 10.29 15.06
N TYR A 125 7.93 9.64 15.42
CA TYR A 125 8.82 10.06 16.51
C TYR A 125 10.13 10.66 15.97
N THR A 126 10.30 11.97 16.16
CA THR A 126 11.42 12.75 15.59
C THR A 126 12.81 12.23 15.97
N ASN A 127 12.97 11.64 17.17
CA ASN A 127 14.28 11.12 17.57
C ASN A 127 14.71 9.92 16.71
N ASN A 128 13.77 9.01 16.40
CA ASN A 128 14.05 7.89 15.51
C ASN A 128 14.52 8.38 14.13
N LEU A 129 13.87 9.42 13.60
CA LEU A 129 14.22 10.01 12.31
C LEU A 129 15.61 10.68 12.34
N ASN A 130 15.92 11.45 13.40
CA ASN A 130 17.24 12.05 13.55
C ASN A 130 18.35 11.00 13.67
N GLU A 131 18.09 9.91 14.38
CA GLU A 131 19.00 8.77 14.48
C GLU A 131 19.18 8.11 13.13
N TRP A 132 18.09 7.88 12.39
CA TRP A 132 18.10 7.31 11.04
C TRP A 132 18.96 8.10 10.06
N GLU A 133 18.76 9.43 10.02
CA GLU A 133 19.60 10.33 9.20
C GLU A 133 21.06 10.33 9.64
N GLY A 134 21.34 10.15 10.93
CA GLY A 134 22.69 9.98 11.46
C GLY A 134 23.40 8.73 10.96
N TYR A 135 22.68 7.73 10.48
CA TYR A 135 23.20 6.50 9.85
C TYR A 135 23.20 6.55 8.32
N GLY A 136 22.79 7.68 7.72
CA GLY A 136 22.87 7.95 6.29
C GLY A 136 21.57 7.78 5.50
N GLY A 137 20.50 7.27 6.10
CA GLY A 137 19.20 7.14 5.45
C GLY A 137 18.40 8.44 5.44
N THR A 138 17.22 8.44 4.86
CA THR A 138 16.31 9.58 4.78
C THR A 138 15.09 9.37 5.70
N GLY A 139 14.85 10.31 6.62
CA GLY A 139 13.69 10.31 7.50
C GLY A 139 12.46 10.97 6.86
N ILE A 140 11.28 10.37 7.05
CA ILE A 140 9.98 10.93 6.67
C ILE A 140 9.11 11.03 7.93
N LYS A 141 8.81 12.25 8.35
CA LYS A 141 7.98 12.50 9.54
C LYS A 141 6.52 12.30 9.24
N TYR A 142 5.90 11.29 9.89
CA TYR A 142 4.46 11.19 9.90
C TYR A 142 3.87 12.16 10.94
N ARG A 143 3.10 13.15 10.46
CA ARG A 143 2.51 14.19 11.30
C ARG A 143 1.10 13.81 11.73
N ASN A 144 1.02 12.94 12.72
CA ASN A 144 -0.25 12.43 13.27
C ASN A 144 -0.95 13.37 14.27
N GLY A 145 -0.39 14.55 14.52
CA GLY A 145 -0.91 15.51 15.49
C GLY A 145 -0.57 15.19 16.95
N ILE A 146 0.00 14.02 17.26
CA ILE A 146 0.33 13.55 18.62
C ILE A 146 1.79 13.89 18.96
N ASN A 147 2.72 13.40 18.14
CA ASN A 147 4.16 13.61 18.33
C ASN A 147 4.66 14.82 17.55
N GLY A 148 4.40 16.02 18.09
CA GLY A 148 4.83 17.27 17.47
C GLY A 148 6.36 17.41 17.44
N THR A 149 6.88 18.03 16.38
CA THR A 149 8.33 18.27 16.24
C THR A 149 8.83 19.47 17.02
N LYS A 150 7.94 20.28 17.56
CA LYS A 150 8.25 21.61 18.13
C LYS A 150 9.10 22.48 17.19
N GLY A 151 8.95 22.27 15.87
CA GLY A 151 9.70 22.98 14.83
C GLY A 151 11.15 22.50 14.64
N THR A 152 11.56 21.41 15.25
CA THR A 152 12.93 20.87 15.12
C THR A 152 13.12 20.03 13.87
N TRP A 153 12.09 19.32 13.41
CA TRP A 153 12.16 18.53 12.18
C TRP A 153 12.12 19.42 10.93
N LYS A 154 13.05 19.23 10.02
CA LYS A 154 13.19 19.99 8.75
C LYS A 154 13.23 19.10 7.51
N GLY A 155 13.27 17.77 7.69
CA GLY A 155 13.24 16.80 6.61
C GLY A 155 11.87 16.59 5.98
N LEU A 156 11.73 15.55 5.20
CA LEU A 156 10.48 15.16 4.56
C LEU A 156 9.37 14.90 5.58
N SER A 157 8.14 15.18 5.21
CA SER A 157 6.99 14.92 6.09
C SER A 157 5.72 14.62 5.31
N VAL A 158 4.86 13.82 5.91
CA VAL A 158 3.53 13.43 5.42
C VAL A 158 2.50 13.79 6.49
N GLU A 159 1.43 14.47 6.09
CA GLU A 159 0.34 14.86 7.00
C GLU A 159 -0.71 13.76 7.08
N HIS A 160 -1.18 13.40 8.28
CA HIS A 160 -2.18 12.34 8.46
C HIS A 160 -3.56 12.66 7.86
N THR A 161 -3.87 13.95 7.69
CA THR A 161 -5.16 14.39 7.12
C THR A 161 -5.24 14.20 5.61
N GLU A 162 -4.09 14.20 4.96
CA GLU A 162 -3.96 14.04 3.51
C GLU A 162 -2.57 13.45 3.23
N PRO A 163 -2.36 12.18 3.56
CA PRO A 163 -1.06 11.57 3.35
C PRO A 163 -0.77 11.47 1.86
N ASN A 164 0.46 11.72 1.50
CA ASN A 164 0.97 11.58 0.14
C ASN A 164 2.40 11.06 0.19
N LEU A 165 2.57 9.87 0.75
CA LEU A 165 3.85 9.21 0.92
C LEU A 165 4.49 8.91 -0.44
N PHE A 166 3.68 8.48 -1.40
CA PHE A 166 4.11 8.13 -2.74
C PHE A 166 4.74 9.31 -3.49
N ALA A 167 4.16 10.52 -3.37
CA ALA A 167 4.75 11.72 -3.96
C ALA A 167 5.88 12.31 -3.10
N THR A 168 5.98 11.94 -1.82
CA THR A 168 7.02 12.43 -0.91
C THR A 168 8.37 11.76 -1.15
N ILE A 169 8.36 10.48 -1.56
CA ILE A 169 9.56 9.72 -1.90
C ILE A 169 9.94 10.07 -3.36
N PRO A 170 11.14 10.60 -3.63
CA PRO A 170 11.52 11.05 -4.98
C PRO A 170 11.46 9.95 -6.04
N GLU A 171 11.79 8.72 -5.68
CA GLU A 171 11.78 7.57 -6.59
C GLU A 171 10.36 7.20 -6.99
N THR A 172 9.44 7.12 -6.05
CA THR A 172 8.03 6.80 -6.34
C THR A 172 7.30 7.97 -6.98
N SER A 173 7.70 9.21 -6.68
CA SER A 173 7.20 10.41 -7.35
C SER A 173 7.46 10.38 -8.86
N LYS A 174 8.58 9.83 -9.32
CA LYS A 174 8.86 9.66 -10.75
C LYS A 174 7.85 8.73 -11.44
N ILE A 175 7.41 7.67 -10.75
CA ILE A 175 6.35 6.79 -11.26
C ILE A 175 5.06 7.59 -11.44
N LEU A 176 4.68 8.39 -10.45
CA LEU A 176 3.49 9.24 -10.54
C LEU A 176 3.57 10.21 -11.72
N ASP A 177 4.73 10.82 -11.95
CA ASP A 177 4.96 11.71 -13.10
C ASP A 177 4.89 10.95 -14.43
N MET A 178 5.43 9.74 -14.51
CA MET A 178 5.30 8.88 -15.70
C MET A 178 3.84 8.54 -15.98
N LEU A 179 3.06 8.19 -14.96
CA LEU A 179 1.64 7.91 -15.08
C LEU A 179 0.86 9.14 -15.56
N LYS A 180 1.06 10.29 -14.94
CA LYS A 180 0.42 11.55 -15.35
C LYS A 180 0.72 11.94 -16.80
N ASN A 181 1.88 11.56 -17.32
CA ASN A 181 2.28 11.82 -18.69
C ASN A 181 1.91 10.71 -19.67
N SER A 182 1.39 9.57 -19.19
CA SER A 182 0.98 8.49 -20.08
C SER A 182 -0.28 8.88 -20.87
N TYR A 183 -0.35 8.48 -22.14
CA TYR A 183 -1.51 8.76 -23.00
C TYR A 183 -2.80 8.14 -22.43
N ALA A 184 -2.69 6.98 -21.81
CA ALA A 184 -3.81 6.28 -21.20
C ALA A 184 -4.44 7.09 -20.06
N VAL A 185 -3.63 7.74 -19.21
CA VAL A 185 -4.09 8.58 -18.09
C VAL A 185 -4.64 9.91 -18.58
N GLN A 186 -3.98 10.57 -19.54
CA GLN A 186 -4.43 11.86 -20.07
C GLN A 186 -5.81 11.80 -20.75
N SER A 187 -6.18 10.65 -21.28
CA SER A 187 -7.47 10.48 -21.97
C SER A 187 -8.63 10.13 -21.02
N VAL A 188 -8.38 9.72 -19.77
CA VAL A 188 -9.37 8.96 -19.01
C VAL A 188 -9.41 9.22 -17.50
N CYS A 189 -8.32 9.62 -16.85
CA CYS A 189 -8.25 9.65 -15.39
C CYS A 189 -7.64 10.94 -14.84
N HIS A 190 -8.22 11.46 -13.78
CA HIS A 190 -7.55 12.38 -12.87
C HIS A 190 -6.89 11.55 -11.77
N ILE A 191 -5.72 10.99 -12.03
CA ILE A 191 -4.92 10.34 -11.00
C ILE A 191 -4.02 11.41 -10.39
N ASP A 192 -4.45 12.00 -9.29
CA ASP A 192 -3.75 13.11 -8.66
C ASP A 192 -2.96 12.69 -7.41
N ASN A 193 -3.29 11.53 -6.83
CA ASN A 193 -2.66 11.05 -5.61
C ASN A 193 -2.51 9.52 -5.58
N ALA A 194 -1.78 9.04 -4.59
CA ALA A 194 -1.45 7.63 -4.40
C ALA A 194 -2.67 6.74 -4.11
N THR A 195 -3.66 7.25 -3.38
CA THR A 195 -4.88 6.51 -3.07
C THR A 195 -5.67 6.20 -4.35
N GLU A 196 -5.70 7.13 -5.30
CA GLU A 196 -6.34 6.91 -6.60
C GLU A 196 -5.61 5.86 -7.42
N ILE A 197 -4.27 5.87 -7.41
CA ILE A 197 -3.46 4.82 -8.05
C ILE A 197 -3.75 3.46 -7.41
N TYR A 198 -3.77 3.40 -6.09
CA TYR A 198 -4.05 2.17 -5.36
C TYR A 198 -5.44 1.61 -5.67
N ASN A 199 -6.47 2.45 -5.62
CA ASN A 199 -7.83 2.06 -5.95
C ASN A 199 -7.94 1.58 -7.41
N PHE A 200 -7.26 2.28 -8.33
CA PHE A 200 -7.20 1.88 -9.73
C PHE A 200 -6.54 0.51 -9.89
N MET A 201 -5.37 0.30 -9.29
CA MET A 201 -4.62 -0.95 -9.36
C MET A 201 -5.43 -2.12 -8.82
N ASN A 202 -6.08 -1.95 -7.66
CA ASN A 202 -6.95 -2.97 -7.07
C ASN A 202 -8.15 -3.29 -7.96
N THR A 203 -8.80 -2.26 -8.50
CA THR A 203 -9.92 -2.43 -9.42
C THR A 203 -9.51 -3.24 -10.64
N ILE A 204 -8.40 -2.89 -11.27
CA ILE A 204 -7.94 -3.59 -12.48
C ILE A 204 -7.44 -5.00 -12.15
N SER A 205 -6.74 -5.17 -11.04
CA SER A 205 -6.31 -6.49 -10.57
C SER A 205 -7.51 -7.42 -10.34
N PHE A 206 -8.55 -6.92 -9.67
CA PHE A 206 -9.79 -7.68 -9.47
C PHE A 206 -10.48 -8.04 -10.80
N VAL A 207 -10.66 -7.05 -11.68
CA VAL A 207 -11.30 -7.28 -12.99
C VAL A 207 -10.50 -8.31 -13.79
N ARG A 208 -9.18 -8.16 -13.85
CA ARG A 208 -8.28 -9.05 -14.61
C ARG A 208 -8.26 -10.47 -14.05
N ASN A 209 -8.15 -10.64 -12.76
CA ASN A 209 -7.85 -11.92 -12.12
C ASN A 209 -9.10 -12.68 -11.66
N GLU A 210 -10.18 -11.99 -11.30
CA GLU A 210 -11.38 -12.60 -10.72
C GLU A 210 -12.59 -12.52 -11.65
N PHE A 211 -12.81 -11.40 -12.34
CA PHE A 211 -13.99 -11.19 -13.16
C PHE A 211 -13.81 -11.71 -14.60
N VAL A 212 -12.76 -11.27 -15.31
CA VAL A 212 -12.52 -11.65 -16.72
C VAL A 212 -12.38 -13.16 -16.93
N PRO A 213 -11.75 -13.96 -16.05
CA PRO A 213 -11.72 -15.41 -16.19
C PRO A 213 -13.11 -16.04 -16.18
N LYS A 214 -14.06 -15.47 -15.43
CA LYS A 214 -15.45 -15.96 -15.33
C LYS A 214 -16.32 -15.45 -16.46
N VAL A 215 -16.18 -14.17 -16.83
CA VAL A 215 -16.98 -13.50 -17.88
C VAL A 215 -16.06 -12.96 -18.97
N ASN A 216 -15.40 -13.86 -19.69
CA ASN A 216 -14.38 -13.49 -20.67
C ASN A 216 -15.02 -12.83 -21.91
N PRO A 217 -14.68 -11.56 -22.21
CA PRO A 217 -15.22 -10.82 -23.35
C PRO A 217 -14.93 -11.51 -24.69
N LYS A 218 -13.79 -12.22 -24.80
CA LYS A 218 -13.43 -12.97 -26.02
C LYS A 218 -14.43 -14.07 -26.35
N ASN A 219 -15.25 -14.50 -25.38
CA ASN A 219 -16.25 -15.55 -25.54
C ASN A 219 -17.67 -15.00 -25.72
N ILE A 220 -17.89 -13.70 -25.54
CA ILE A 220 -19.19 -13.04 -25.64
C ILE A 220 -19.38 -12.56 -27.09
N ARG A 221 -20.52 -12.93 -27.71
CA ARG A 221 -20.88 -12.55 -29.09
C ARG A 221 -22.26 -11.89 -29.21
N SER A 222 -23.04 -11.94 -28.13
CA SER A 222 -24.35 -11.29 -28.08
C SER A 222 -24.70 -10.89 -26.65
N PRO A 223 -25.60 -9.89 -26.45
CA PRO A 223 -26.09 -9.50 -25.16
C PRO A 223 -26.72 -10.66 -24.37
N GLN A 224 -27.43 -11.56 -25.07
CA GLN A 224 -28.04 -12.72 -24.42
C GLN A 224 -27.00 -13.67 -23.83
N GLN A 225 -25.90 -13.92 -24.55
CA GLN A 225 -24.81 -14.74 -24.02
C GLN A 225 -24.17 -14.10 -22.80
N LEU A 226 -23.98 -12.78 -22.79
CA LEU A 226 -23.49 -12.07 -21.61
C LEU A 226 -24.44 -12.22 -20.44
N ILE A 227 -25.74 -11.92 -20.64
CA ILE A 227 -26.76 -12.00 -19.59
C ILE A 227 -26.87 -13.42 -19.01
N GLU A 228 -26.85 -14.44 -19.85
CA GLU A 228 -26.85 -15.84 -19.40
C GLU A 228 -25.64 -16.14 -18.54
N LYS A 229 -24.44 -15.67 -18.97
CA LYS A 229 -23.20 -15.86 -18.22
C LYS A 229 -23.21 -15.15 -16.88
N LEU A 230 -23.63 -13.87 -16.85
CA LEU A 230 -23.74 -13.09 -15.60
C LEU A 230 -24.68 -13.74 -14.58
N LYS A 231 -25.86 -14.22 -15.04
CA LYS A 231 -26.78 -14.97 -14.19
C LYS A 231 -26.17 -16.24 -13.64
N GLN A 232 -25.41 -16.96 -14.47
CA GLN A 232 -24.77 -18.22 -14.09
C GLN A 232 -23.70 -18.02 -13.01
N GLU A 233 -22.95 -16.89 -13.10
CA GLU A 233 -21.90 -16.51 -12.13
C GLU A 233 -22.45 -15.72 -10.94
N GLY A 234 -23.74 -15.32 -10.95
CA GLY A 234 -24.39 -14.62 -9.85
C GLY A 234 -24.09 -13.12 -9.77
N TYR A 235 -23.66 -12.49 -10.86
CA TYR A 235 -23.38 -11.05 -10.92
C TYR A 235 -24.67 -10.23 -11.07
N GLU A 236 -24.72 -9.08 -10.39
CA GLU A 236 -25.74 -8.05 -10.62
C GLU A 236 -25.43 -7.26 -11.89
N TYR A 237 -26.47 -6.94 -12.68
CA TYR A 237 -26.30 -6.20 -13.91
C TYR A 237 -27.54 -5.36 -14.23
N SER A 238 -27.35 -4.34 -15.05
CA SER A 238 -28.45 -3.61 -15.71
C SER A 238 -28.21 -3.49 -17.21
N ILE A 239 -29.29 -3.31 -17.93
CA ILE A 239 -29.28 -3.02 -19.38
C ILE A 239 -29.61 -1.55 -19.53
N ILE A 240 -28.71 -0.75 -20.08
CA ILE A 240 -28.83 0.71 -20.10
C ILE A 240 -29.62 1.20 -21.31
N ASP A 241 -29.65 0.44 -22.38
CA ASP A 241 -30.35 0.84 -23.60
C ASP A 241 -31.49 -0.14 -23.96
N GLU A 242 -32.58 0.38 -24.60
CA GLU A 242 -33.67 -0.46 -25.16
C GLU A 242 -33.15 -1.45 -26.20
N ILE A 243 -32.03 -1.12 -26.84
CA ILE A 243 -31.22 -2.08 -27.62
C ILE A 243 -30.20 -2.66 -26.65
N PRO A 244 -30.23 -3.95 -26.28
CA PRO A 244 -29.40 -4.51 -25.22
C PRO A 244 -27.93 -4.64 -25.66
N SER A 245 -27.39 -3.56 -26.20
CA SER A 245 -25.99 -3.42 -26.65
C SER A 245 -25.07 -2.91 -25.53
N ILE A 246 -25.62 -2.34 -24.47
CA ILE A 246 -24.87 -1.82 -23.35
C ILE A 246 -25.35 -2.51 -22.07
N VAL A 247 -24.44 -3.19 -21.40
CA VAL A 247 -24.72 -3.91 -20.15
C VAL A 247 -23.72 -3.51 -19.09
N ASP A 248 -24.21 -2.92 -18.01
CA ASP A 248 -23.43 -2.65 -16.82
C ASP A 248 -23.47 -3.83 -15.87
N VAL A 249 -22.32 -4.22 -15.39
CA VAL A 249 -22.14 -5.26 -14.37
C VAL A 249 -21.60 -4.59 -13.10
N TYR A 250 -22.33 -4.72 -12.02
CA TYR A 250 -21.99 -4.11 -10.74
C TYR A 250 -21.14 -5.09 -9.92
N LEU A 251 -19.94 -4.64 -9.58
CA LEU A 251 -19.02 -5.32 -8.68
C LEU A 251 -18.89 -4.47 -7.41
N ASP A 252 -18.31 -5.03 -6.35
CA ASP A 252 -18.25 -4.35 -5.04
C ASP A 252 -17.62 -2.96 -5.13
N ASP A 253 -16.50 -2.82 -5.85
CA ASP A 253 -15.71 -1.59 -5.93
C ASP A 253 -15.73 -0.92 -7.31
N CYS A 254 -16.36 -1.53 -8.31
CA CYS A 254 -16.40 -0.99 -9.66
C CYS A 254 -17.58 -1.44 -10.48
N THR A 255 -17.83 -0.75 -11.59
CA THR A 255 -18.80 -1.16 -12.63
C THR A 255 -18.03 -1.49 -13.91
N VAL A 256 -18.35 -2.62 -14.51
CA VAL A 256 -17.80 -3.04 -15.80
C VAL A 256 -18.87 -2.92 -16.86
N THR A 257 -18.67 -2.06 -17.85
CA THR A 257 -19.62 -1.82 -18.93
C THR A 257 -19.20 -2.55 -20.19
N TYR A 258 -20.08 -3.38 -20.72
CA TYR A 258 -19.90 -4.06 -22.02
C TYR A 258 -20.66 -3.31 -23.12
N TYR A 259 -19.94 -2.98 -24.19
CA TYR A 259 -20.49 -2.44 -25.44
C TYR A 259 -20.48 -3.56 -26.50
N ILE A 260 -21.64 -4.13 -26.80
CA ILE A 260 -21.76 -5.28 -27.69
C ILE A 260 -22.32 -4.86 -29.05
N LYS A 261 -21.51 -4.94 -30.08
CA LYS A 261 -21.92 -4.64 -31.47
C LYS A 261 -22.38 -5.92 -32.16
N GLU A 262 -23.68 -6.19 -32.16
CA GLU A 262 -24.26 -7.45 -32.71
C GLU A 262 -23.90 -7.77 -34.15
N LYS A 263 -23.58 -6.77 -34.97
CA LYS A 263 -23.41 -6.92 -36.42
C LYS A 263 -21.97 -7.17 -36.88
N GLU A 264 -21.00 -7.01 -36.03
CA GLU A 264 -19.59 -6.98 -36.45
C GLU A 264 -18.78 -8.21 -36.02
N CYS A 265 -19.32 -9.17 -35.27
CA CYS A 265 -18.61 -10.32 -34.69
C CYS A 265 -17.31 -9.91 -33.95
N THR A 266 -17.23 -8.67 -33.49
CA THR A 266 -16.07 -8.15 -32.78
C THR A 266 -16.18 -8.51 -31.30
N ILE A 267 -15.03 -8.55 -30.62
CA ILE A 267 -14.96 -8.66 -29.17
C ILE A 267 -15.64 -7.41 -28.58
N PRO A 268 -16.52 -7.54 -27.58
CA PRO A 268 -17.12 -6.39 -26.94
C PRO A 268 -16.06 -5.43 -26.41
N ASP A 269 -16.24 -4.13 -26.64
CA ASP A 269 -15.48 -3.12 -25.93
C ASP A 269 -15.91 -3.15 -24.47
N ILE A 270 -14.96 -3.12 -23.56
CA ILE A 270 -15.20 -3.12 -22.12
C ILE A 270 -14.58 -1.87 -21.51
N GLU A 271 -15.39 -1.18 -20.75
CA GLU A 271 -14.96 -0.07 -19.94
C GLU A 271 -15.11 -0.42 -18.44
N VAL A 272 -14.17 0.03 -17.64
CA VAL A 272 -14.16 -0.15 -16.19
C VAL A 272 -14.33 1.21 -15.54
N TYR A 273 -15.30 1.31 -14.64
CA TYR A 273 -15.58 2.52 -13.84
C TYR A 273 -15.32 2.18 -12.38
N SER A 274 -14.49 2.94 -11.68
CA SER A 274 -14.41 2.83 -10.23
C SER A 274 -15.61 3.49 -9.58
N ASN A 275 -16.11 2.90 -8.49
CA ASN A 275 -17.19 3.50 -7.69
C ASN A 275 -16.71 4.70 -6.85
N ALA A 276 -15.39 4.92 -6.72
CA ALA A 276 -14.84 6.17 -6.21
C ALA A 276 -14.95 7.23 -7.32
N ASP A 277 -15.45 8.42 -7.02
CA ASP A 277 -15.75 9.54 -7.96
C ASP A 277 -14.54 10.01 -8.82
N THR A 278 -13.42 9.30 -8.78
CA THR A 278 -12.11 9.70 -9.27
C THR A 278 -11.66 9.03 -10.57
N ILE A 279 -12.31 7.93 -11.01
CA ILE A 279 -11.90 7.27 -12.25
C ILE A 279 -12.99 7.44 -13.31
N ALA A 280 -12.72 8.29 -14.31
CA ALA A 280 -13.44 8.27 -15.55
C ALA A 280 -13.27 6.90 -16.24
N SER A 281 -14.19 6.50 -17.09
CA SER A 281 -14.16 5.21 -17.76
C SER A 281 -12.83 4.97 -18.49
N VAL A 282 -12.27 3.80 -18.31
CA VAL A 282 -11.08 3.35 -19.02
C VAL A 282 -11.37 2.05 -19.76
N SER A 283 -10.95 1.93 -21.03
CA SER A 283 -11.06 0.64 -21.69
C SER A 283 -10.20 -0.40 -20.97
N LEU A 284 -10.69 -1.63 -20.88
CA LEU A 284 -9.96 -2.72 -20.21
C LEU A 284 -8.53 -2.88 -20.78
N GLU A 285 -8.37 -2.77 -22.11
CA GLU A 285 -7.06 -2.86 -22.75
C GLU A 285 -6.09 -1.76 -22.28
N ASN A 286 -6.57 -0.52 -22.19
CA ASN A 286 -5.76 0.61 -21.70
C ASN A 286 -5.48 0.49 -20.20
N ALA A 287 -6.42 -0.02 -19.42
CA ALA A 287 -6.26 -0.26 -18.00
C ALA A 287 -5.21 -1.36 -17.73
N GLU A 288 -5.27 -2.47 -18.47
CA GLU A 288 -4.28 -3.55 -18.38
C GLU A 288 -2.88 -3.06 -18.75
N LYS A 289 -2.78 -2.27 -19.83
CA LYS A 289 -1.50 -1.69 -20.24
C LYS A 289 -0.93 -0.74 -19.19
N LEU A 290 -1.77 0.13 -18.62
CA LEU A 290 -1.33 1.05 -17.57
C LEU A 290 -0.88 0.29 -16.32
N PHE A 291 -1.56 -0.79 -15.96
CA PHE A 291 -1.17 -1.67 -14.86
C PHE A 291 0.23 -2.27 -15.10
N ASP A 292 0.46 -2.81 -16.30
CA ASP A 292 1.76 -3.38 -16.67
C ASP A 292 2.86 -2.30 -16.69
N ASP A 293 2.59 -1.10 -17.22
CA ASP A 293 3.53 0.04 -17.23
C ASP A 293 3.92 0.48 -15.80
N ILE A 294 2.98 0.44 -14.83
CA ILE A 294 3.25 0.74 -13.41
C ILE A 294 4.15 -0.33 -12.80
N GLN A 295 3.86 -1.61 -13.03
CA GLN A 295 4.66 -2.71 -12.51
C GLN A 295 6.08 -2.72 -13.09
N ASP A 296 6.21 -2.42 -14.38
CA ASP A 296 7.51 -2.31 -15.04
C ASP A 296 8.33 -1.15 -14.45
N ALA A 297 7.70 0.01 -14.23
CA ALA A 297 8.37 1.15 -13.61
C ALA A 297 8.83 0.86 -12.17
N ALA A 298 8.00 0.16 -11.39
CA ALA A 298 8.36 -0.27 -10.03
C ALA A 298 9.52 -1.28 -10.04
N SER A 299 9.53 -2.20 -11.00
CA SER A 299 10.62 -3.17 -11.16
C SER A 299 11.98 -2.51 -11.45
N TYR A 300 11.99 -1.38 -12.16
CA TYR A 300 13.20 -0.58 -12.38
C TYR A 300 13.78 -0.03 -11.09
N LEU A 301 12.95 0.42 -10.15
CA LEU A 301 13.43 0.95 -8.87
C LEU A 301 14.12 -0.11 -7.99
N ASN A 302 13.73 -1.37 -8.16
CA ASN A 302 14.32 -2.48 -7.41
C ASN A 302 15.63 -2.98 -8.04
N ASN A 303 15.79 -2.86 -9.36
CA ASN A 303 16.95 -3.38 -10.09
C ASN A 303 18.15 -2.41 -10.09
N ASP A 304 17.94 -1.10 -10.04
CA ASP A 304 19.04 -0.12 -9.98
C ASP A 304 19.87 -0.21 -8.68
N THR A 305 19.34 -0.86 -7.64
CA THR A 305 20.06 -1.11 -6.38
C THR A 305 21.06 -2.28 -6.48
N ILE A 306 20.87 -3.21 -7.41
CA ILE A 306 21.73 -4.41 -7.54
C ILE A 306 23.03 -4.08 -8.30
N ASP A 307 23.02 -3.13 -9.23
CA ASP A 307 24.21 -2.78 -10.02
C ASP A 307 25.21 -1.85 -9.30
N ASN A 308 24.82 -1.19 -8.19
CA ASN A 308 25.71 -0.34 -7.41
C ASN A 308 26.60 -1.12 -6.44
N ASP A 309 26.30 -2.39 -6.14
CA ASP A 309 27.13 -3.22 -5.23
C ASP A 309 28.40 -3.82 -5.90
N TYR A 310 28.61 -3.64 -7.22
CA TYR A 310 29.75 -4.22 -7.94
C TYR A 310 30.91 -3.26 -8.26
N HIS A 311 30.90 -2.02 -7.75
CA HIS A 311 31.97 -1.05 -8.03
C HIS A 311 32.63 -0.46 -6.77
N MET A 312 32.94 -1.28 -5.77
CA MET A 312 33.97 -0.90 -4.77
C MET A 312 34.94 -2.06 -4.54
N ASP A 313 35.72 -2.37 -5.56
CA ASP A 313 37.04 -2.95 -5.42
C ASP A 313 38.03 -1.96 -6.08
N TYR A 314 38.72 -1.17 -5.23
CA TYR A 314 40.15 -0.80 -5.29
C TYR A 314 40.43 0.25 -4.23
#